data_6acac45e1d97ea1a377d215fb09a78e3
#
_entry.id   6acac45e1d97ea1a377d215fb09a78e3
#
_cell.length_a   1.000
_cell.length_b   1.000
_cell.length_c   1.000
_cell.angle_alpha   90.00
_cell.angle_beta   90.00
_cell.angle_gamma   90.00
#
_symmetry.space_group_name_H-M   'P 1'
#
loop_
_entity.id
_entity.type
_entity.pdbx_description
1 polymer ?
#
loop_
_entity_poly.entity_id
_entity_poly.type
_entity_poly.pdbx_seq_one_letter_code
_entity_poly.pdbx_strand_id
1 'polypeptide(L)'
;LAAAAIRELWEETGQILGTAADWPDAPQGWRGFARTGHRPSPDGLQFVFRAITPKGLPRRFDARFFLVDADALASDPDDFSNAEDELRDLQWIPLAQARDFDLPFITQVVLAEVSARVHDTAPPATVPFFRNDDEATLVAQLGGDSPLR
;
A
#
# COMPACT_ATOMS: atom_id res chain seq x y z
N LEU A 1 -1.35 -12.90 -2.53
CA LEU A 1 -0.81 -11.55 -2.53
C LEU A 1 -1.79 -10.57 -1.90
N ALA A 2 -3.04 -10.46 -2.39
CA ALA A 2 -4.06 -9.61 -1.78
C ALA A 2 -4.24 -9.90 -0.28
N ALA A 3 -4.32 -11.18 0.12
CA ALA A 3 -4.40 -11.57 1.52
C ALA A 3 -3.20 -11.07 2.35
N ALA A 4 -1.98 -11.09 1.79
CA ALA A 4 -0.82 -10.54 2.47
C ALA A 4 -0.96 -9.02 2.66
N ALA A 5 -1.36 -8.28 1.60
CA ALA A 5 -1.56 -6.84 1.70
C ALA A 5 -2.62 -6.46 2.73
N ILE A 6 -3.72 -7.22 2.83
CA ILE A 6 -4.77 -7.00 3.83
C ILE A 6 -4.24 -7.26 5.25
N ARG A 7 -3.40 -8.29 5.41
CA ARG A 7 -2.81 -8.60 6.71
C ARG A 7 -1.82 -7.51 7.15
N GLU A 8 -0.91 -7.10 6.28
CA GLU A 8 0.03 -6.01 6.54
C GLU A 8 -0.71 -4.69 6.87
N LEU A 9 -1.76 -4.36 6.10
CA LEU A 9 -2.59 -3.20 6.39
C LEU A 9 -3.13 -3.25 7.83
N TRP A 10 -3.66 -4.40 8.25
CA TRP A 10 -4.21 -4.56 9.60
C TRP A 10 -3.13 -4.55 10.69
N GLU A 11 -2.03 -5.28 10.50
CA GLU A 11 -0.92 -5.34 11.46
C GLU A 11 -0.28 -3.97 11.66
N GLU A 12 0.00 -3.25 10.56
CA GLU A 12 0.70 -1.97 10.62
C GLU A 12 -0.19 -0.78 11.01
N THR A 13 -1.49 -0.82 10.69
CA THR A 13 -2.36 0.36 10.86
C THR A 13 -3.59 0.11 11.73
N GLY A 14 -3.92 -1.13 12.04
CA GLY A 14 -5.18 -1.51 12.70
C GLY A 14 -6.41 -1.49 11.79
N GLN A 15 -6.26 -1.08 10.53
CA GLN A 15 -7.36 -0.93 9.60
C GLN A 15 -7.87 -2.26 9.06
N ILE A 16 -9.19 -2.42 8.96
CA ILE A 16 -9.85 -3.68 8.61
C ILE A 16 -10.42 -3.59 7.20
N LEU A 17 -9.79 -4.28 6.24
CA LEU A 17 -10.36 -4.54 4.93
C LEU A 17 -10.96 -5.95 4.92
N GLY A 18 -12.27 -6.05 5.13
CA GLY A 18 -12.94 -7.33 5.31
C GLY A 18 -14.44 -7.23 5.42
N THR A 19 -15.08 -8.37 5.49
CA THR A 19 -16.53 -8.51 5.69
C THR A 19 -16.83 -9.08 7.07
N ALA A 20 -17.88 -8.58 7.73
CA ALA A 20 -18.31 -9.07 9.03
C ALA A 20 -18.69 -10.55 8.94
N ALA A 21 -17.95 -11.41 9.61
CA ALA A 21 -18.17 -12.84 9.65
C ALA A 21 -17.33 -13.51 10.74
N ASP A 22 -17.90 -14.47 11.45
CA ASP A 22 -17.15 -15.31 12.37
C ASP A 22 -16.13 -16.19 11.62
N TRP A 23 -14.94 -16.32 12.20
CA TRP A 23 -13.87 -17.14 11.64
C TRP A 23 -13.18 -18.00 12.73
N PRO A 24 -13.87 -19.01 13.30
CA PRO A 24 -13.36 -19.78 14.43
C PRO A 24 -12.13 -20.61 14.11
N ASP A 25 -11.96 -21.02 12.87
CA ASP A 25 -10.86 -21.85 12.36
C ASP A 25 -9.78 -21.02 11.63
N ALA A 26 -9.68 -19.71 11.94
CA ALA A 26 -8.68 -18.84 11.34
C ALA A 26 -7.25 -19.39 11.53
N PRO A 27 -6.43 -19.40 10.46
CA PRO A 27 -5.03 -19.77 10.56
C PRO A 27 -4.29 -18.93 11.61
N GLN A 28 -3.20 -19.46 12.16
CA GLN A 28 -2.49 -18.83 13.28
C GLN A 28 -2.16 -17.33 13.01
N GLY A 29 -1.65 -17.00 11.83
CA GLY A 29 -1.29 -15.61 11.46
C GLY A 29 -2.51 -14.70 11.20
N TRP A 30 -3.73 -15.22 11.29
CA TRP A 30 -4.97 -14.45 11.08
C TRP A 30 -5.87 -14.38 12.30
N ARG A 31 -5.47 -15.03 13.40
CA ARG A 31 -6.30 -15.09 14.62
C ARG A 31 -6.55 -13.71 15.23
N GLY A 32 -5.59 -12.81 15.12
CA GLY A 32 -5.76 -11.42 15.55
C GLY A 32 -6.83 -10.72 14.73
N PHE A 33 -6.72 -10.79 13.41
CA PHE A 33 -7.72 -10.25 12.49
C PHE A 33 -9.12 -10.87 12.73
N ALA A 34 -9.22 -12.20 12.88
CA ALA A 34 -10.48 -12.89 13.12
C ALA A 34 -11.18 -12.44 14.41
N ARG A 35 -10.43 -12.06 15.46
CA ARG A 35 -11.00 -11.51 16.70
C ARG A 35 -11.72 -10.17 16.51
N THR A 36 -11.49 -9.48 15.42
CA THR A 36 -12.26 -8.28 15.06
C THR A 36 -13.68 -8.58 14.57
N GLY A 37 -14.04 -9.89 14.41
CA GLY A 37 -15.34 -10.31 13.87
C GLY A 37 -15.43 -10.20 12.35
N HIS A 38 -14.29 -10.19 11.64
CA HIS A 38 -14.23 -10.07 10.19
C HIS A 38 -13.43 -11.20 9.54
N ARG A 39 -13.72 -11.41 8.26
CA ARG A 39 -12.86 -12.17 7.33
C ARG A 39 -12.27 -11.22 6.29
N PRO A 40 -11.01 -11.41 5.88
CA PRO A 40 -10.41 -10.54 4.88
C PRO A 40 -11.16 -10.62 3.56
N SER A 41 -11.48 -9.47 2.98
CA SER A 41 -12.06 -9.37 1.63
C SER A 41 -11.17 -8.50 0.76
N PRO A 42 -10.82 -8.93 -0.47
CA PRO A 42 -10.10 -8.11 -1.42
C PRO A 42 -10.98 -7.11 -2.17
N ASP A 43 -12.26 -6.98 -1.80
CA ASP A 43 -13.19 -6.08 -2.47
C ASP A 43 -12.70 -4.63 -2.35
N GLY A 44 -12.66 -3.93 -3.48
CA GLY A 44 -12.11 -2.59 -3.58
C GLY A 44 -10.58 -2.49 -3.66
N LEU A 45 -9.84 -3.59 -3.43
CA LEU A 45 -8.38 -3.59 -3.50
C LEU A 45 -7.91 -3.63 -4.96
N GLN A 46 -7.17 -2.63 -5.38
CA GLN A 46 -6.66 -2.51 -6.74
C GLN A 46 -5.14 -2.70 -6.78
N PHE A 47 -4.64 -3.58 -7.63
CA PHE A 47 -3.22 -3.72 -7.90
C PHE A 47 -2.77 -2.61 -8.85
N VAL A 48 -1.97 -1.66 -8.35
CA VAL A 48 -1.64 -0.42 -9.08
C VAL A 48 -0.18 -0.30 -9.51
N PHE A 49 0.75 -1.03 -8.86
CA PHE A 49 2.17 -0.91 -9.19
C PHE A 49 2.97 -2.13 -8.74
N ARG A 50 4.06 -2.44 -9.46
CA ARG A 50 5.04 -3.45 -9.06
C ARG A 50 6.45 -2.91 -9.19
N ALA A 51 7.29 -3.18 -8.20
CA ALA A 51 8.70 -2.82 -8.23
C ALA A 51 9.59 -3.96 -7.75
N ILE A 52 10.75 -4.10 -8.35
CA ILE A 52 11.77 -5.05 -7.89
C ILE A 52 13.01 -4.27 -7.46
N THR A 53 13.49 -4.57 -6.26
CA THR A 53 14.73 -4.01 -5.72
C THR A 53 15.95 -4.30 -6.62
N PRO A 54 16.94 -3.39 -6.71
CA PRO A 54 18.17 -3.53 -7.44
C PRO A 54 18.89 -4.86 -7.22
N LYS A 55 19.58 -5.31 -8.29
CA LYS A 55 20.63 -6.31 -8.13
C LYS A 55 21.79 -5.67 -7.34
N GLY A 56 22.37 -6.45 -6.42
CA GLY A 56 23.52 -5.97 -5.63
C GLY A 56 23.20 -5.44 -4.25
N LEU A 57 21.92 -5.22 -3.92
CA LEU A 57 21.53 -4.94 -2.54
C LEU A 57 21.44 -6.23 -1.70
N PRO A 58 21.80 -6.16 -0.39
CA PRO A 58 21.81 -7.34 0.49
C PRO A 58 20.42 -7.93 0.71
N ARG A 59 19.37 -7.13 0.56
CA ARG A 59 17.97 -7.59 0.57
C ARG A 59 17.27 -7.13 -0.70
N ARG A 60 16.51 -8.03 -1.29
CA ARG A 60 15.72 -7.74 -2.50
C ARG A 60 14.26 -8.05 -2.24
N PHE A 61 13.42 -7.12 -2.67
CA PHE A 61 11.97 -7.23 -2.59
C PHE A 61 11.39 -7.25 -4.00
N ASP A 62 10.34 -8.01 -4.18
CA ASP A 62 9.41 -7.95 -5.31
C ASP A 62 8.11 -7.37 -4.75
N ALA A 63 8.10 -6.05 -4.62
CA ALA A 63 7.00 -5.31 -3.99
C ALA A 63 5.83 -5.14 -4.96
N ARG A 64 4.64 -5.36 -4.45
CA ARG A 64 3.38 -5.11 -5.15
C ARG A 64 2.57 -4.12 -4.34
N PHE A 65 2.18 -3.04 -4.97
CA PHE A 65 1.44 -1.96 -4.35
C PHE A 65 -0.02 -2.05 -4.71
N PHE A 66 -0.84 -1.98 -3.69
CA PHE A 66 -2.28 -2.01 -3.81
C PHE A 66 -2.86 -0.68 -3.32
N LEU A 67 -3.94 -0.25 -3.96
CA LEU A 67 -4.74 0.90 -3.60
C LEU A 67 -6.11 0.42 -3.16
N VAL A 68 -6.62 1.00 -2.09
CA VAL A 68 -8.01 0.80 -1.63
C VAL A 68 -8.56 2.15 -1.18
N ASP A 69 -9.84 2.38 -1.43
CA ASP A 69 -10.54 3.54 -0.89
C ASP A 69 -10.79 3.34 0.62
N ALA A 70 -10.57 4.38 1.42
CA ALA A 70 -10.82 4.32 2.85
C ALA A 70 -12.29 4.02 3.19
N ASP A 71 -13.22 4.38 2.32
CA ASP A 71 -14.66 4.05 2.48
C ASP A 71 -14.94 2.53 2.37
N ALA A 72 -14.01 1.73 1.85
CA ALA A 72 -14.12 0.27 1.81
C ALA A 72 -13.66 -0.42 3.12
N LEU A 73 -13.09 0.33 4.06
CA LEU A 73 -12.66 -0.22 5.34
C LEU A 73 -13.87 -0.50 6.24
N ALA A 74 -13.80 -1.60 6.98
CA ALA A 74 -14.81 -1.95 7.98
C ALA A 74 -14.53 -1.31 9.36
N SER A 75 -13.36 -0.69 9.53
CA SER A 75 -12.94 0.08 10.71
C SER A 75 -13.13 1.57 10.50
N ASP A 76 -13.07 2.34 11.59
CA ASP A 76 -12.94 3.79 11.49
C ASP A 76 -11.56 4.11 10.89
N PRO A 77 -11.48 4.78 9.74
CA PRO A 77 -10.21 5.09 9.09
C PRO A 77 -9.32 6.03 9.90
N ASP A 78 -9.87 6.79 10.86
CA ASP A 78 -9.11 7.69 11.72
C ASP A 78 -8.66 7.03 13.04
N ASP A 79 -9.08 5.78 13.31
CA ASP A 79 -8.67 5.02 14.50
C ASP A 79 -7.49 4.10 14.20
N PHE A 80 -6.29 4.48 14.64
CA PHE A 80 -5.06 3.70 14.59
C PHE A 80 -4.71 3.00 15.92
N SER A 81 -5.63 2.95 16.88
CA SER A 81 -5.36 2.41 18.23
C SER A 81 -5.01 0.93 18.25
N ASN A 82 -5.35 0.19 17.20
CA ASN A 82 -5.07 -1.23 17.05
C ASN A 82 -3.83 -1.53 16.20
N ALA A 83 -3.09 -0.50 15.77
CA ALA A 83 -1.83 -0.67 15.04
C ALA A 83 -0.78 -1.35 15.93
N GLU A 84 0.06 -2.21 15.35
CA GLU A 84 1.23 -2.74 16.02
C GLU A 84 2.32 -1.66 16.17
N ASP A 85 3.25 -1.84 17.12
CA ASP A 85 4.31 -0.86 17.45
C ASP A 85 5.38 -0.68 16.34
N GLU A 86 5.21 -1.31 15.17
CA GLU A 86 6.19 -1.25 14.08
C GLU A 86 6.22 0.12 13.41
N LEU A 87 5.05 0.74 13.21
CA LEU A 87 4.91 2.10 12.68
C LEU A 87 4.52 3.07 13.79
N ARG A 88 5.00 4.31 13.69
CA ARG A 88 4.70 5.38 14.63
C ARG A 88 4.15 6.60 13.90
N ASP A 89 3.41 7.42 14.62
CA ASP A 89 2.89 8.70 14.12
C ASP A 89 2.02 8.53 12.85
N LEU A 90 1.19 7.48 12.85
CA LEU A 90 0.25 7.22 11.75
C LEU A 90 -0.72 8.38 11.60
N GLN A 91 -0.83 8.89 10.39
CA GLN A 91 -1.71 10.01 10.07
C GLN A 91 -2.08 10.01 8.58
N TRP A 92 -3.21 10.58 8.27
CA TRP A 92 -3.60 10.87 6.90
C TRP A 92 -2.86 12.10 6.37
N ILE A 93 -2.21 11.95 5.22
CA ILE A 93 -1.49 13.03 4.55
C ILE A 93 -2.19 13.33 3.23
N PRO A 94 -2.57 14.61 2.98
CA PRO A 94 -3.05 15.00 1.66
C PRO A 94 -2.01 14.63 0.59
N LEU A 95 -2.46 13.96 -0.47
CA LEU A 95 -1.56 13.44 -1.51
C LEU A 95 -0.66 14.52 -2.12
N ALA A 96 -1.19 15.75 -2.25
CA ALA A 96 -0.42 16.91 -2.71
C ALA A 96 0.73 17.32 -1.79
N GLN A 97 0.69 16.92 -0.51
CA GLN A 97 1.74 17.21 0.49
C GLN A 97 2.74 16.06 0.63
N ALA A 98 2.51 14.93 -0.03
CA ALA A 98 3.41 13.76 0.06
C ALA A 98 4.86 14.11 -0.34
N ARG A 99 5.04 15.08 -1.25
CA ARG A 99 6.36 15.57 -1.70
C ARG A 99 7.14 16.35 -0.62
N ASP A 100 6.48 16.76 0.46
CA ASP A 100 7.12 17.51 1.54
C ASP A 100 7.86 16.59 2.52
N PHE A 101 7.71 15.27 2.33
CA PHE A 101 8.35 14.24 3.13
C PHE A 101 9.56 13.64 2.39
N ASP A 102 10.58 13.25 3.16
CA ASP A 102 11.74 12.50 2.64
C ASP A 102 11.35 11.03 2.40
N LEU A 103 10.77 10.78 1.24
CA LEU A 103 10.29 9.46 0.83
C LEU A 103 11.32 8.75 -0.06
N PRO A 104 11.47 7.43 0.07
CA PRO A 104 12.23 6.64 -0.90
C PRO A 104 11.76 6.91 -2.32
N PHE A 105 12.71 6.93 -3.28
CA PHE A 105 12.40 7.22 -4.68
C PHE A 105 11.24 6.38 -5.23
N ILE A 106 11.25 5.06 -4.97
CA ILE A 106 10.18 4.19 -5.44
C ILE A 106 8.81 4.54 -4.86
N THR A 107 8.75 4.99 -3.60
CA THR A 107 7.50 5.45 -2.98
C THR A 107 6.98 6.71 -3.68
N GLN A 108 7.86 7.63 -4.05
CA GLN A 108 7.48 8.82 -4.82
C GLN A 108 6.90 8.45 -6.19
N VAL A 109 7.52 7.48 -6.90
CA VAL A 109 7.00 6.97 -8.19
C VAL A 109 5.61 6.37 -8.03
N VAL A 110 5.40 5.54 -7.01
CA VAL A 110 4.10 4.92 -6.72
C VAL A 110 3.05 5.99 -6.41
N LEU A 111 3.38 6.98 -5.60
CA LEU A 111 2.45 8.06 -5.25
C LEU A 111 2.12 8.95 -6.45
N ALA A 112 3.06 9.17 -7.37
CA ALA A 112 2.79 9.85 -8.63
C ALA A 112 1.78 9.06 -9.49
N GLU A 113 1.93 7.74 -9.58
CA GLU A 113 0.97 6.87 -10.28
C GLU A 113 -0.41 6.90 -9.60
N VAL A 114 -0.45 6.85 -8.27
CA VAL A 114 -1.69 6.98 -7.49
C VAL A 114 -2.35 8.34 -7.72
N SER A 115 -1.57 9.43 -7.72
CA SER A 115 -2.08 10.78 -7.96
C SER A 115 -2.76 10.92 -9.32
N ALA A 116 -2.22 10.26 -10.34
CA ALA A 116 -2.81 10.25 -11.68
C ALA A 116 -4.14 9.47 -11.74
N ARG A 117 -4.41 8.60 -10.77
CA ARG A 117 -5.56 7.67 -10.75
C ARG A 117 -6.63 8.01 -9.71
N VAL A 118 -6.34 8.93 -8.78
CA VAL A 118 -7.22 9.18 -7.61
C VAL A 118 -8.67 9.52 -8.01
N HIS A 119 -8.90 9.98 -9.22
CA HIS A 119 -10.22 10.27 -9.76
C HIS A 119 -10.78 9.19 -10.69
N ASP A 120 -10.03 8.12 -10.93
CA ASP A 120 -10.45 6.98 -11.76
C ASP A 120 -10.50 5.72 -10.89
N THR A 121 -11.71 5.37 -10.47
CA THR A 121 -11.98 4.20 -9.63
C THR A 121 -11.94 2.87 -10.41
N ALA A 122 -11.79 2.91 -11.74
CA ALA A 122 -11.69 1.70 -12.53
C ALA A 122 -10.33 1.00 -12.31
N PRO A 123 -10.29 -0.34 -12.25
CA PRO A 123 -9.03 -1.06 -12.21
C PRO A 123 -8.15 -0.69 -13.42
N PRO A 124 -6.84 -0.49 -13.24
CA PRO A 124 -5.97 -0.15 -14.35
C PRO A 124 -5.94 -1.25 -15.40
N ALA A 125 -6.05 -0.88 -16.68
CA ALA A 125 -5.93 -1.84 -17.79
C ALA A 125 -4.53 -2.49 -17.82
N THR A 126 -3.50 -1.79 -17.38
CA THR A 126 -2.13 -2.27 -17.24
C THR A 126 -1.53 -1.77 -15.94
N VAL A 127 -0.69 -2.60 -15.32
CA VAL A 127 0.00 -2.25 -14.08
C VAL A 127 1.46 -1.93 -14.41
N PRO A 128 1.95 -0.72 -14.12
CA PRO A 128 3.35 -0.38 -14.29
C PRO A 128 4.27 -1.33 -13.53
N PHE A 129 5.33 -1.75 -14.19
CA PHE A 129 6.35 -2.59 -13.61
C PHE A 129 7.71 -1.91 -13.64
N PHE A 130 8.16 -1.44 -12.49
CA PHE A 130 9.44 -0.79 -12.32
C PHE A 130 10.54 -1.81 -12.03
N ARG A 131 11.49 -1.88 -12.97
CA ARG A 131 12.74 -2.61 -12.74
C ARG A 131 13.83 -1.62 -12.35
N ASN A 132 14.75 -2.09 -11.62
CA ASN A 132 15.82 -1.30 -11.04
C ASN A 132 16.82 -0.70 -12.02
N ASP A 133 16.98 -1.33 -13.16
CA ASP A 133 17.82 -0.78 -14.23
C ASP A 133 17.20 0.49 -14.85
N ASP A 134 15.93 0.77 -14.49
CA ASP A 134 15.15 1.89 -15.00
C ASP A 134 15.29 3.17 -14.13
N GLU A 135 15.77 3.05 -12.88
CA GLU A 135 15.86 4.19 -11.95
C GLU A 135 16.77 5.30 -12.47
N ALA A 136 17.99 4.97 -12.84
CA ALA A 136 18.93 5.96 -13.35
C ALA A 136 18.40 6.62 -14.65
N THR A 137 17.72 5.85 -15.49
CA THR A 137 17.11 6.35 -16.71
C THR A 137 15.94 7.28 -16.40
N LEU A 138 15.08 6.90 -15.46
CA LEU A 138 13.93 7.72 -15.07
C LEU A 138 14.39 9.01 -14.37
N VAL A 139 15.35 8.93 -13.44
CA VAL A 139 15.93 10.12 -12.79
C VAL A 139 16.55 11.05 -13.81
N ALA A 140 17.26 10.52 -14.80
CA ALA A 140 17.84 11.32 -15.88
C ALA A 140 16.75 11.98 -16.74
N GLN A 141 15.66 11.28 -17.05
CA GLN A 141 14.52 11.82 -17.81
C GLN A 141 13.79 12.92 -17.05
N LEU A 142 13.73 12.83 -15.73
CA LEU A 142 13.14 13.84 -14.85
C LEU A 142 14.08 15.01 -14.57
N GLY A 143 15.30 15.02 -15.14
CA GLY A 143 16.29 16.07 -14.89
C GLY A 143 16.77 16.14 -13.44
N GLY A 144 16.62 15.06 -12.69
CA GLY A 144 16.91 14.99 -11.25
C GLY A 144 15.73 15.46 -10.37
N ASP A 145 14.59 15.75 -10.97
CA ASP A 145 13.39 16.19 -10.26
C ASP A 145 12.63 15.01 -9.62
N SER A 146 11.84 15.32 -8.59
CA SER A 146 10.96 14.33 -7.97
C SER A 146 9.85 13.90 -8.94
N PRO A 147 9.50 12.59 -8.99
CA PRO A 147 8.35 12.10 -9.75
C PRO A 147 7.00 12.61 -9.23
N LEU A 148 6.96 13.21 -8.03
CA LEU A 148 5.75 13.80 -7.42
C LEU A 148 5.49 15.25 -7.81
N ARG A 149 6.20 15.83 -8.79
CA ARG A 149 5.97 17.19 -9.25
C ARG A 149 4.72 17.35 -10.07
#